data_8a766768f14dfc411f39ebd3af774ce7
#
_entry.id   8a766768f14dfc411f39ebd3af774ce7
#
_cell.length_a   1.000
_cell.length_b   1.000
_cell.length_c   1.000
_cell.angle_alpha   90.00
_cell.angle_beta   90.00
_cell.angle_gamma   90.00
#
_symmetry.space_group_name_H-M   'P 1'
#
loop_
_entity.id
_entity.type
_entity.pdbx_description
1 polymer ?
#
loop_
_entity_poly.entity_id
_entity_poly.type
_entity_poly.pdbx_seq_one_letter_code
_entity_poly.pdbx_strand_id
1 'polypeptide(L)'
;MRVSRISWSYFFVLSSIVTPGISGHKESQKENVRSLRPRLKRDCGLSHTKIDGRAMCQGGELFRESFSGSSLDMTKWSYEMIMSSEPNYEFVVLDNQLTSSVSDGSFKIKPIPYEDEFVRSGRLELTSCTGRQFTDECVKSARGFSILPPIRSARITTKNSFAFTYGKVTVRAKLPLGDWILPEIWLEPKRRTYGPSFASGRIRIAVARGNQDLISNQKQKIGINYLQSGIIMGTPDKTRARNTFEESDAGWHSDFHNFTLIWKPDEISFMIDGENKEAIIEPQDDRLSDLLGFAENESINWKYGTKIAPFDHDFYISLGLSVGGMKDFPDDCVSGGHPKPWRNEAVKAMVNFWQDREHWLPTWSDKSTFLVDEVTVHAL
;
A
#
# COMPACT_ATOMS: atom_id res chain seq x y z
N MET A 1 57.48 4.27 -21.15
CA MET A 1 58.11 5.44 -20.51
C MET A 1 57.51 5.69 -19.17
N ARG A 2 58.34 5.48 -18.17
CA ARG A 2 58.41 5.97 -16.80
C ARG A 2 57.19 6.55 -16.08
N VAL A 3 56.89 5.84 -15.04
CA VAL A 3 56.21 6.07 -13.77
C VAL A 3 56.77 7.26 -13.00
N SER A 4 55.96 8.02 -12.28
CA SER A 4 56.42 8.63 -11.02
C SER A 4 55.26 8.60 -9.98
N ARG A 5 55.59 7.95 -8.87
CA ARG A 5 54.83 7.95 -7.60
C ARG A 5 55.25 9.18 -6.82
N ILE A 6 54.27 9.82 -6.14
CA ILE A 6 54.54 10.79 -5.07
C ILE A 6 53.93 10.25 -3.79
N SER A 7 54.84 10.02 -2.83
CA SER A 7 54.57 9.64 -1.44
C SER A 7 54.52 10.91 -0.60
N TRP A 8 53.55 11.02 0.31
CA TRP A 8 53.57 12.05 1.38
C TRP A 8 53.56 11.38 2.73
N SER A 9 54.64 11.63 3.48
CA SER A 9 54.87 11.20 4.85
C SER A 9 54.32 12.26 5.81
N TYR A 10 53.60 11.81 6.83
CA TYR A 10 53.20 12.65 7.95
C TYR A 10 54.21 12.60 9.07
N PHE A 11 54.70 13.80 9.50
CA PHE A 11 55.50 14.00 10.68
C PHE A 11 54.64 14.13 11.94
N PHE A 12 54.94 13.32 12.94
CA PHE A 12 54.49 13.51 14.32
C PHE A 12 55.42 14.46 15.05
N VAL A 13 54.85 15.49 15.70
CA VAL A 13 55.58 16.31 16.69
C VAL A 13 54.95 16.04 18.06
N LEU A 14 55.72 15.45 18.95
CA LEU A 14 55.44 15.31 20.38
C LEU A 14 56.02 16.56 21.10
N SER A 15 55.17 17.28 21.84
CA SER A 15 55.64 18.23 22.83
C SER A 15 55.08 17.87 24.22
N SER A 16 56.00 17.55 25.12
CA SER A 16 55.76 17.26 26.53
C SER A 16 55.78 18.58 27.31
N ILE A 17 54.74 18.82 28.11
CA ILE A 17 54.75 19.86 29.15
C ILE A 17 54.46 19.21 30.49
N VAL A 18 55.38 19.34 31.40
CA VAL A 18 55.33 18.94 32.81
C VAL A 18 54.72 20.10 33.62
N THR A 19 53.74 19.82 34.48
CA THR A 19 53.31 20.74 35.53
C THR A 19 53.19 20.03 36.87
N PRO A 20 53.52 20.71 37.97
CA PRO A 20 53.58 20.10 39.30
C PRO A 20 52.19 20.04 40.00
N GLY A 21 52.08 19.08 40.89
CA GLY A 21 50.85 18.75 41.61
C GLY A 21 50.50 19.73 42.72
N ILE A 22 49.17 19.78 42.96
CA ILE A 22 48.57 20.26 44.20
C ILE A 22 47.56 19.21 44.67
N SER A 23 47.82 18.70 45.86
CA SER A 23 46.92 17.79 46.60
C SER A 23 45.66 18.52 47.07
N GLY A 24 44.51 17.97 46.82
CA GLY A 24 43.23 18.44 47.36
C GLY A 24 42.20 17.29 47.32
N HIS A 25 41.99 16.68 48.49
CA HIS A 25 40.88 15.76 48.71
C HIS A 25 39.56 16.43 48.41
N LYS A 26 38.79 15.88 47.48
CA LYS A 26 37.34 16.06 47.36
C LYS A 26 36.68 14.71 47.13
N GLU A 27 35.83 14.34 48.08
CA GLU A 27 34.91 13.23 47.99
C GLU A 27 34.07 13.31 46.72
N SER A 28 34.15 12.29 45.91
CA SER A 28 33.31 12.10 44.73
C SER A 28 31.96 11.55 45.13
N GLN A 29 30.94 12.40 45.22
CA GLN A 29 29.57 11.95 45.21
C GLN A 29 29.30 11.36 43.83
N LYS A 30 29.15 10.03 43.77
CA LYS A 30 28.57 9.33 42.62
C LYS A 30 27.10 9.66 42.57
N GLU A 31 26.73 10.66 41.79
CA GLU A 31 25.34 10.81 41.34
C GLU A 31 24.96 9.59 40.47
N ASN A 32 24.08 8.76 41.03
CA ASN A 32 23.40 7.71 40.31
C ASN A 32 22.51 8.35 39.25
N VAL A 33 22.98 8.52 38.04
CA VAL A 33 22.11 8.77 36.88
C VAL A 33 21.32 7.49 36.61
N ARG A 34 20.22 7.31 37.34
CA ARG A 34 19.17 6.35 36.98
C ARG A 34 18.59 6.82 35.65
N SER A 35 18.90 6.12 34.59
CA SER A 35 18.22 6.28 33.32
C SER A 35 16.72 6.16 33.57
N LEU A 36 15.99 7.26 33.41
CA LEU A 36 14.55 7.30 33.37
C LEU A 36 14.09 6.62 32.07
N ARG A 37 14.14 5.29 32.04
CA ARG A 37 13.36 4.53 31.08
C ARG A 37 11.91 4.72 31.49
N PRO A 38 11.00 5.19 30.62
CA PRO A 38 9.59 5.26 30.96
C PRO A 38 9.15 3.83 31.33
N ARG A 39 8.76 3.64 32.59
CA ARG A 39 8.07 2.43 33.03
C ARG A 39 6.75 2.41 32.28
N LEU A 40 6.63 1.58 31.25
CA LEU A 40 5.33 1.15 30.74
C LEU A 40 4.50 0.71 31.94
N LYS A 41 3.34 1.32 32.14
CA LYS A 41 2.37 0.89 33.15
C LYS A 41 2.09 -0.60 32.91
N ARG A 42 2.49 -1.46 33.83
CA ARG A 42 2.41 -2.93 33.75
C ARG A 42 0.99 -3.48 34.01
N ASP A 43 -0.04 -2.65 33.92
CA ASP A 43 -1.41 -3.03 34.30
C ASP A 43 -2.37 -3.21 33.11
N CYS A 44 -1.88 -3.28 31.87
CA CYS A 44 -2.74 -3.57 30.73
C CYS A 44 -2.54 -5.03 30.26
N GLY A 45 -3.62 -5.72 29.91
CA GLY A 45 -3.56 -7.00 29.19
C GLY A 45 -2.78 -6.82 27.89
N LEU A 46 -1.80 -7.71 27.62
CA LEU A 46 -1.04 -7.67 26.37
C LEU A 46 -1.87 -8.27 25.25
N SER A 47 -1.90 -7.58 24.12
CA SER A 47 -2.58 -8.02 22.91
C SER A 47 -1.65 -8.83 22.01
N HIS A 48 -2.22 -9.46 20.97
CA HIS A 48 -1.46 -10.05 19.88
C HIS A 48 -0.81 -9.00 18.97
N THR A 49 -1.31 -7.76 19.00
CA THR A 49 -0.81 -6.66 18.18
C THR A 49 0.61 -6.25 18.58
N LYS A 50 1.49 -6.14 17.61
CA LYS A 50 2.88 -5.75 17.81
C LYS A 50 3.26 -4.55 16.95
N ILE A 51 4.07 -3.66 17.51
CA ILE A 51 4.78 -2.59 16.79
C ILE A 51 6.26 -2.77 17.08
N ASP A 52 7.08 -2.85 16.04
CA ASP A 52 8.53 -3.14 16.14
C ASP A 52 8.82 -4.36 17.06
N GLY A 53 8.01 -5.42 16.93
CA GLY A 53 8.10 -6.66 17.71
C GLY A 53 7.63 -6.58 19.15
N ARG A 54 7.14 -5.44 19.64
CA ARG A 54 6.65 -5.26 21.02
C ARG A 54 5.13 -5.37 21.07
N ALA A 55 4.61 -6.21 21.96
CA ALA A 55 3.18 -6.34 22.20
C ALA A 55 2.60 -5.03 22.77
N MET A 56 1.43 -4.65 22.27
CA MET A 56 0.69 -3.45 22.69
C MET A 56 -0.36 -3.80 23.73
N CYS A 57 -0.88 -2.80 24.42
CA CYS A 57 -2.00 -2.96 25.34
C CYS A 57 -3.29 -3.23 24.59
N GLN A 58 -4.06 -4.24 25.02
CA GLN A 58 -5.35 -4.61 24.43
C GLN A 58 -6.32 -3.42 24.38
N GLY A 59 -7.01 -3.22 23.27
CA GLY A 59 -7.94 -2.14 23.02
C GLY A 59 -7.33 -0.76 22.83
N GLY A 60 -5.99 -0.62 22.99
CA GLY A 60 -5.31 0.66 22.79
C GLY A 60 -5.38 1.17 21.36
N GLU A 61 -5.67 2.47 21.18
CA GLU A 61 -5.56 3.13 19.89
C GLU A 61 -4.08 3.35 19.56
N LEU A 62 -3.64 2.85 18.41
CA LEU A 62 -2.23 2.85 17.97
C LEU A 62 -1.97 3.87 16.87
N PHE A 63 -2.97 4.14 16.07
CA PHE A 63 -2.91 5.09 14.97
C PHE A 63 -4.29 5.72 14.76
N ARG A 64 -4.31 7.03 14.55
CA ARG A 64 -5.50 7.78 14.12
C ARG A 64 -5.12 8.87 13.14
N GLU A 65 -5.90 8.96 12.06
CA GLU A 65 -5.90 10.07 11.13
C GLU A 65 -7.32 10.47 10.81
N SER A 66 -7.64 11.75 10.88
CA SER A 66 -8.98 12.31 10.62
C SER A 66 -8.99 13.34 9.50
N PHE A 67 -7.86 13.57 8.87
CA PHE A 67 -7.68 14.53 7.76
C PHE A 67 -8.30 15.92 8.02
N SER A 68 -8.34 16.33 9.29
CA SER A 68 -8.97 17.59 9.74
C SER A 68 -8.16 18.85 9.42
N GLY A 69 -6.92 18.67 8.94
CA GLY A 69 -6.04 19.78 8.52
C GLY A 69 -6.35 20.32 7.12
N SER A 70 -5.52 21.24 6.67
CA SER A 70 -5.53 21.76 5.28
C SER A 70 -4.48 21.10 4.37
N SER A 71 -3.69 20.19 4.91
CA SER A 71 -2.65 19.43 4.19
C SER A 71 -2.45 18.07 4.85
N LEU A 72 -1.86 17.15 4.09
CA LEU A 72 -1.52 15.82 4.58
C LEU A 72 -0.46 15.92 5.70
N ASP A 73 -0.68 15.19 6.79
CA ASP A 73 0.30 15.05 7.87
C ASP A 73 1.47 14.17 7.43
N MET A 74 2.54 14.80 6.97
CA MET A 74 3.74 14.11 6.48
C MET A 74 4.54 13.40 7.59
N THR A 75 4.18 13.57 8.86
CA THR A 75 4.76 12.77 9.96
C THR A 75 4.12 11.38 10.04
N LYS A 76 2.89 11.24 9.56
CA LYS A 76 2.14 9.97 9.50
C LYS A 76 2.21 9.32 8.12
N TRP A 77 2.14 10.12 7.06
CA TRP A 77 2.02 9.66 5.68
C TRP A 77 3.22 10.04 4.83
N SER A 78 3.48 9.24 3.83
CA SER A 78 4.39 9.58 2.75
C SER A 78 3.73 9.28 1.41
N TYR A 79 3.96 10.11 0.42
CA TYR A 79 3.54 9.82 -0.95
C TYR A 79 4.41 8.76 -1.58
N GLU A 80 3.79 7.88 -2.33
CA GLU A 80 4.48 7.02 -3.29
C GLU A 80 4.55 7.76 -4.63
N MET A 81 5.77 7.95 -5.14
CA MET A 81 6.06 8.68 -6.37
C MET A 81 6.69 7.69 -7.35
N ILE A 82 5.88 7.13 -8.24
CA ILE A 82 6.31 6.01 -9.09
C ILE A 82 5.42 5.88 -10.33
N MET A 83 5.98 5.50 -11.46
CA MET A 83 5.21 4.89 -12.54
C MET A 83 4.94 3.44 -12.21
N SER A 84 3.68 3.02 -12.28
CA SER A 84 3.27 1.69 -11.85
C SER A 84 4.02 0.57 -12.59
N SER A 85 4.35 -0.47 -11.85
CA SER A 85 5.09 -1.63 -12.31
C SER A 85 4.49 -2.93 -11.72
N GLU A 86 5.31 -3.97 -11.57
CA GLU A 86 4.89 -5.19 -10.89
C GLU A 86 4.31 -4.90 -9.48
N PRO A 87 3.28 -5.64 -9.07
CA PRO A 87 2.70 -6.81 -9.73
C PRO A 87 1.49 -6.53 -10.62
N ASN A 88 0.88 -5.33 -10.56
CA ASN A 88 -0.42 -5.07 -11.18
C ASN A 88 -0.33 -4.34 -12.52
N TYR A 89 0.77 -3.60 -12.77
CA TYR A 89 0.98 -2.80 -13.99
C TYR A 89 -0.19 -1.87 -14.30
N GLU A 90 -0.65 -1.12 -13.30
CA GLU A 90 -1.71 -0.13 -13.44
C GLU A 90 -1.28 0.97 -14.43
N PHE A 91 -2.23 1.58 -15.12
CA PHE A 91 -1.95 2.58 -16.16
C PHE A 91 -1.81 3.99 -15.60
N VAL A 92 -1.14 4.11 -14.46
CA VAL A 92 -1.02 5.36 -13.71
C VAL A 92 0.43 5.76 -13.43
N VAL A 93 0.62 7.07 -13.32
CA VAL A 93 1.75 7.68 -12.61
C VAL A 93 1.23 8.10 -11.24
N LEU A 94 1.82 7.57 -10.19
CA LEU A 94 1.58 8.05 -8.84
C LEU A 94 2.40 9.32 -8.66
N ASP A 95 1.72 10.44 -8.74
CA ASP A 95 2.26 11.80 -8.65
C ASP A 95 1.25 12.65 -7.90
N ASN A 96 1.60 13.10 -6.70
CA ASN A 96 0.71 13.85 -5.83
C ASN A 96 0.33 15.24 -6.34
N GLN A 97 1.01 15.74 -7.37
CA GLN A 97 0.74 17.05 -7.92
C GLN A 97 -0.64 17.08 -8.58
N LEU A 98 -1.50 17.99 -8.13
CA LEU A 98 -2.86 18.22 -8.63
C LEU A 98 -3.84 17.02 -8.43
N THR A 99 -3.37 15.84 -8.06
CA THR A 99 -4.20 14.63 -7.97
C THR A 99 -4.73 14.34 -6.58
N SER A 100 -4.16 14.99 -5.55
CA SER A 100 -4.59 14.79 -4.17
C SER A 100 -4.67 16.11 -3.38
N SER A 101 -5.55 16.12 -2.39
CA SER A 101 -5.72 17.25 -1.47
C SER A 101 -6.32 16.81 -0.15
N VAL A 102 -6.16 17.63 0.89
CA VAL A 102 -6.92 17.50 2.15
C VAL A 102 -7.82 18.71 2.25
N SER A 103 -9.12 18.49 2.26
CA SER A 103 -10.12 19.53 2.48
C SER A 103 -11.44 18.92 2.95
N ASP A 104 -12.26 19.71 3.63
CA ASP A 104 -13.59 19.33 4.14
C ASP A 104 -13.52 18.06 5.02
N GLY A 105 -12.45 17.91 5.81
CA GLY A 105 -12.24 16.74 6.69
C GLY A 105 -11.93 15.44 5.96
N SER A 106 -11.49 15.50 4.70
CA SER A 106 -11.19 14.29 3.94
C SER A 106 -9.90 14.42 3.14
N PHE A 107 -9.17 13.34 3.00
CA PHE A 107 -8.17 13.15 1.97
C PHE A 107 -8.86 12.74 0.67
N LYS A 108 -8.55 13.42 -0.40
CA LYS A 108 -9.17 13.27 -1.72
C LYS A 108 -8.13 12.87 -2.75
N ILE A 109 -8.45 11.87 -3.57
CA ILE A 109 -7.65 11.50 -4.74
C ILE A 109 -8.56 11.56 -5.97
N LYS A 110 -8.19 12.38 -6.96
CA LYS A 110 -8.89 12.50 -8.25
C LYS A 110 -7.93 12.11 -9.38
N PRO A 111 -8.27 11.12 -10.21
CA PRO A 111 -7.42 10.75 -11.32
C PRO A 111 -7.53 11.81 -12.43
N ILE A 112 -6.41 12.16 -13.04
CA ILE A 112 -6.32 13.20 -14.08
C ILE A 112 -5.60 12.64 -15.30
N PRO A 113 -6.22 12.63 -16.50
CA PRO A 113 -5.55 12.20 -17.72
C PRO A 113 -4.49 13.23 -18.14
N TYR A 114 -3.41 12.73 -18.74
CA TYR A 114 -2.47 13.56 -19.49
C TYR A 114 -3.01 13.89 -20.88
N GLU A 115 -2.44 14.92 -21.49
CA GLU A 115 -2.69 15.26 -22.89
C GLU A 115 -2.18 14.14 -23.83
N ASP A 116 -2.92 13.86 -24.92
CA ASP A 116 -2.63 12.73 -25.84
C ASP A 116 -1.23 12.81 -26.44
N GLU A 117 -0.79 14.01 -26.87
CA GLU A 117 0.54 14.21 -27.41
C GLU A 117 1.64 13.86 -26.40
N PHE A 118 1.46 14.28 -25.14
CA PHE A 118 2.43 13.95 -24.08
C PHE A 118 2.48 12.46 -23.79
N VAL A 119 1.33 11.79 -23.78
CA VAL A 119 1.27 10.33 -23.58
C VAL A 119 2.02 9.58 -24.66
N ARG A 120 1.95 10.05 -25.92
CA ARG A 120 2.53 9.37 -27.10
C ARG A 120 3.98 9.70 -27.39
N SER A 121 4.44 10.88 -27.02
CA SER A 121 5.76 11.39 -27.42
C SER A 121 6.58 11.98 -26.29
N GLY A 122 6.01 12.11 -25.10
CA GLY A 122 6.63 12.78 -23.96
C GLY A 122 7.69 11.94 -23.24
N ARG A 123 8.27 12.57 -22.21
CA ARG A 123 9.19 11.96 -21.25
C ARG A 123 8.75 12.32 -19.85
N LEU A 124 8.64 11.32 -19.00
CA LEU A 124 8.45 11.46 -17.55
C LEU A 124 9.75 11.16 -16.83
N GLU A 125 10.08 12.03 -15.87
CA GLU A 125 11.20 11.86 -14.95
C GLU A 125 10.75 12.34 -13.57
N LEU A 126 10.58 11.39 -12.65
CA LEU A 126 10.09 11.66 -11.29
C LEU A 126 11.29 12.03 -10.40
N THR A 127 11.43 13.32 -10.09
CA THR A 127 12.56 13.84 -9.29
C THR A 127 12.61 13.27 -7.86
N SER A 128 11.45 12.94 -7.29
CA SER A 128 11.31 12.36 -5.94
C SER A 128 10.83 10.91 -6.01
N CYS A 129 11.29 10.15 -7.00
CA CYS A 129 10.86 8.78 -7.21
C CYS A 129 11.17 7.88 -6.01
N THR A 130 10.16 7.13 -5.58
CA THR A 130 10.26 6.14 -4.48
C THR A 130 10.51 4.72 -4.98
N GLY A 131 10.47 4.51 -6.30
CA GLY A 131 10.72 3.23 -6.96
C GLY A 131 12.21 2.96 -7.21
N ARG A 132 12.46 2.00 -8.11
CA ARG A 132 13.82 1.63 -8.52
C ARG A 132 14.39 2.69 -9.45
N GLN A 133 15.43 3.38 -8.99
CA GLN A 133 16.10 4.42 -9.79
C GLN A 133 16.61 3.86 -11.12
N PHE A 134 16.62 4.70 -12.14
CA PHE A 134 17.08 4.36 -13.51
C PHE A 134 16.28 3.26 -14.23
N THR A 135 15.05 2.97 -13.76
CA THR A 135 14.13 2.07 -14.43
C THR A 135 12.88 2.82 -14.88
N ASP A 136 12.01 2.13 -15.64
CA ASP A 136 10.71 2.66 -16.08
C ASP A 136 9.78 3.07 -14.92
N GLU A 137 10.13 2.74 -13.68
CA GLU A 137 9.43 3.22 -12.49
C GLU A 137 9.67 4.71 -12.22
N CYS A 138 10.86 5.22 -12.58
CA CYS A 138 11.27 6.60 -12.28
C CYS A 138 11.46 7.45 -13.53
N VAL A 139 11.89 6.85 -14.63
CA VAL A 139 12.20 7.59 -15.89
C VAL A 139 11.69 6.78 -17.06
N LYS A 140 10.79 7.38 -17.84
CA LYS A 140 10.23 6.74 -19.04
C LYS A 140 10.05 7.76 -20.16
N SER A 141 10.39 7.33 -21.39
CA SER A 141 10.11 8.09 -22.61
C SER A 141 9.17 7.28 -23.51
N ALA A 142 8.15 7.91 -24.02
CA ALA A 142 7.27 7.29 -25.00
C ALA A 142 8.03 7.00 -26.30
N ARG A 143 7.86 5.79 -26.84
CA ARG A 143 8.44 5.37 -28.12
C ARG A 143 7.56 4.32 -28.78
N GLY A 144 6.95 4.63 -29.92
CA GLY A 144 6.11 3.70 -30.66
C GLY A 144 4.94 3.17 -29.82
N PHE A 145 4.94 1.88 -29.50
CA PHE A 145 3.90 1.27 -28.67
C PHE A 145 4.15 1.40 -27.16
N SER A 146 5.33 1.83 -26.75
CA SER A 146 5.63 2.10 -25.35
C SER A 146 5.24 3.55 -25.04
N ILE A 147 3.97 3.78 -24.75
CA ILE A 147 3.45 5.07 -24.33
C ILE A 147 3.76 5.33 -22.83
N LEU A 148 3.65 6.58 -22.40
CA LEU A 148 3.66 6.90 -20.98
C LEU A 148 2.37 6.41 -20.31
N PRO A 149 2.39 6.08 -19.01
CA PRO A 149 1.14 5.85 -18.27
C PRO A 149 0.24 7.08 -18.40
N PRO A 150 -0.98 6.91 -18.94
CA PRO A 150 -1.77 8.06 -19.39
C PRO A 150 -2.50 8.82 -18.29
N ILE A 151 -2.54 8.28 -17.07
CA ILE A 151 -3.31 8.86 -15.97
C ILE A 151 -2.38 9.22 -14.82
N ARG A 152 -2.54 10.42 -14.28
CA ARG A 152 -1.95 10.83 -13.00
C ARG A 152 -2.89 10.44 -11.88
N SER A 153 -2.35 9.94 -10.79
CA SER A 153 -3.07 9.60 -9.57
C SER A 153 -2.19 9.79 -8.35
N ALA A 154 -2.67 9.38 -7.16
CA ALA A 154 -1.89 9.44 -5.94
C ALA A 154 -2.03 8.17 -5.12
N ARG A 155 -1.01 7.90 -4.30
CA ARG A 155 -1.02 6.90 -3.24
C ARG A 155 -0.24 7.44 -2.05
N ILE A 156 -0.81 7.29 -0.85
CA ILE A 156 -0.16 7.61 0.42
C ILE A 156 0.01 6.35 1.25
N THR A 157 1.10 6.29 2.00
CA THR A 157 1.41 5.11 2.81
C THR A 157 1.96 5.51 4.18
N THR A 158 1.77 4.64 5.17
CA THR A 158 2.40 4.76 6.49
C THR A 158 3.73 3.99 6.58
N LYS A 159 4.30 3.55 5.47
CA LYS A 159 5.49 2.69 5.40
C LYS A 159 6.67 3.17 6.23
N ASN A 160 6.88 4.49 6.26
CA ASN A 160 8.02 5.12 6.93
C ASN A 160 7.74 5.55 8.38
N SER A 161 6.47 5.60 8.78
CA SER A 161 6.01 6.13 10.07
C SER A 161 5.40 5.08 10.97
N PHE A 162 4.56 4.19 10.41
CA PHE A 162 3.77 3.25 11.20
C PHE A 162 3.58 1.92 10.46
N ALA A 163 3.96 0.84 11.10
CA ALA A 163 3.68 -0.51 10.66
C ALA A 163 3.47 -1.40 11.88
N PHE A 164 2.68 -2.44 11.73
CA PHE A 164 2.25 -3.30 12.83
C PHE A 164 1.99 -4.72 12.34
N THR A 165 1.99 -5.65 13.27
CA THR A 165 1.55 -7.04 13.05
C THR A 165 0.32 -7.29 13.91
N TYR A 166 -0.77 -7.72 13.28
CA TYR A 166 -2.09 -7.94 13.87
C TYR A 166 -2.76 -6.66 14.40
N GLY A 167 -4.06 -6.60 14.37
CA GLY A 167 -4.81 -5.44 14.84
C GLY A 167 -6.18 -5.29 14.18
N LYS A 168 -6.95 -4.35 14.70
CA LYS A 168 -8.20 -3.90 14.09
C LYS A 168 -7.93 -2.59 13.35
N VAL A 169 -8.13 -2.59 12.03
CA VAL A 169 -8.00 -1.41 11.16
C VAL A 169 -9.38 -1.00 10.68
N THR A 170 -9.74 0.24 10.85
CA THR A 170 -10.97 0.80 10.27
C THR A 170 -10.61 1.99 9.39
N VAL A 171 -11.09 1.97 8.16
CA VAL A 171 -10.98 3.08 7.21
C VAL A 171 -12.38 3.53 6.83
N ARG A 172 -12.71 4.78 7.11
CA ARG A 172 -13.95 5.38 6.68
C ARG A 172 -13.72 6.10 5.36
N ALA A 173 -14.39 5.61 4.31
CA ALA A 173 -14.15 6.07 2.95
C ALA A 173 -15.42 6.02 2.09
N LYS A 174 -15.43 6.88 1.05
CA LYS A 174 -16.40 6.87 -0.04
C LYS A 174 -15.67 6.51 -1.33
N LEU A 175 -16.10 5.42 -1.96
CA LEU A 175 -15.42 4.88 -3.14
C LEU A 175 -15.77 5.68 -4.41
N PRO A 176 -14.86 5.74 -5.39
CA PRO A 176 -15.07 6.51 -6.61
C PRO A 176 -15.95 5.79 -7.63
N LEU A 177 -16.71 6.55 -8.41
CA LEU A 177 -17.48 6.08 -9.57
C LEU A 177 -16.82 6.54 -10.87
N GLY A 178 -16.63 5.64 -11.81
CA GLY A 178 -16.07 5.91 -13.14
C GLY A 178 -15.38 4.67 -13.68
N ASP A 179 -15.44 4.50 -14.99
CA ASP A 179 -14.91 3.30 -15.64
C ASP A 179 -13.41 3.15 -15.44
N TRP A 180 -13.01 1.93 -15.14
CA TRP A 180 -11.63 1.46 -14.99
C TRP A 180 -10.87 2.10 -13.82
N ILE A 181 -11.57 2.77 -12.89
CA ILE A 181 -11.01 3.28 -11.63
C ILE A 181 -11.06 2.18 -10.56
N LEU A 182 -10.01 2.09 -9.75
CA LEU A 182 -9.91 1.13 -8.66
C LEU A 182 -9.35 1.80 -7.40
N PRO A 183 -10.16 2.02 -6.36
CA PRO A 183 -9.67 2.50 -5.07
C PRO A 183 -8.86 1.40 -4.37
N GLU A 184 -7.85 1.80 -3.63
CA GLU A 184 -6.94 0.92 -2.93
C GLU A 184 -6.96 1.24 -1.43
N ILE A 185 -7.57 0.36 -0.65
CA ILE A 185 -7.51 0.38 0.82
C ILE A 185 -6.83 -0.92 1.23
N TRP A 186 -5.48 -0.89 1.35
CA TRP A 186 -4.68 -2.09 1.52
C TRP A 186 -3.77 -2.03 2.73
N LEU A 187 -3.39 -3.22 3.23
CA LEU A 187 -2.18 -3.41 4.00
C LEU A 187 -1.14 -4.07 3.11
N GLU A 188 0.06 -3.47 3.11
CA GLU A 188 1.22 -3.92 2.35
C GLU A 188 2.35 -4.35 3.29
N PRO A 189 3.15 -5.36 2.94
CA PRO A 189 4.26 -5.81 3.77
C PRO A 189 5.35 -4.75 3.89
N LYS A 190 5.75 -4.40 5.13
CA LYS A 190 6.85 -3.46 5.39
C LYS A 190 8.17 -3.96 4.81
N ARG A 191 8.37 -5.28 4.83
CA ARG A 191 9.55 -5.98 4.29
C ARG A 191 9.11 -7.13 3.42
N ARG A 192 9.94 -7.51 2.46
CA ARG A 192 9.72 -8.69 1.61
C ARG A 192 10.20 -9.96 2.32
N THR A 193 9.66 -10.24 3.50
CA THR A 193 10.09 -11.30 4.42
C THR A 193 10.09 -12.68 3.76
N TYR A 194 9.07 -12.97 2.95
CA TYR A 194 8.92 -14.25 2.26
C TYR A 194 9.27 -14.19 0.78
N GLY A 195 9.66 -13.04 0.27
CA GLY A 195 10.06 -12.85 -1.12
C GLY A 195 9.36 -11.68 -1.82
N PRO A 196 9.63 -11.48 -3.11
CA PRO A 196 9.10 -10.38 -3.90
C PRO A 196 7.62 -10.55 -4.24
N SER A 197 7.01 -9.51 -4.82
CA SER A 197 5.62 -9.50 -5.27
C SER A 197 4.69 -9.93 -4.14
N PHE A 198 3.77 -10.85 -4.40
CA PHE A 198 2.81 -11.36 -3.41
C PHE A 198 3.35 -12.48 -2.50
N ALA A 199 4.64 -12.81 -2.56
CA ALA A 199 5.21 -13.81 -1.65
C ALA A 199 5.16 -13.38 -0.17
N SER A 200 5.18 -12.06 0.09
CA SER A 200 5.00 -11.50 1.43
C SER A 200 3.56 -11.04 1.71
N GLY A 201 2.63 -11.36 0.82
CA GLY A 201 1.20 -11.11 0.98
C GLY A 201 0.77 -9.66 0.76
N ARG A 202 -0.54 -9.48 0.60
CA ARG A 202 -1.27 -8.19 0.62
C ARG A 202 -2.66 -8.45 1.21
N ILE A 203 -3.12 -7.58 2.11
CA ILE A 203 -4.50 -7.61 2.59
C ILE A 203 -5.26 -6.48 1.93
N ARG A 204 -6.34 -6.80 1.23
CA ARG A 204 -7.27 -5.85 0.64
C ARG A 204 -8.42 -5.62 1.63
N ILE A 205 -8.47 -4.46 2.26
CA ILE A 205 -9.53 -4.14 3.22
C ILE A 205 -10.83 -3.87 2.48
N ALA A 206 -10.78 -3.08 1.40
CA ALA A 206 -11.93 -2.81 0.55
C ALA A 206 -11.48 -2.44 -0.86
N VAL A 207 -12.11 -3.05 -1.85
CA VAL A 207 -11.90 -2.78 -3.28
C VAL A 207 -13.21 -2.97 -4.02
N ALA A 208 -13.68 -1.94 -4.74
CA ALA A 208 -14.75 -2.05 -5.71
C ALA A 208 -14.33 -1.36 -7.00
N ARG A 209 -14.57 -1.99 -8.15
CA ARG A 209 -14.29 -1.37 -9.45
C ARG A 209 -15.26 -0.23 -9.69
N GLY A 210 -14.77 0.94 -10.05
CA GLY A 210 -15.58 2.16 -10.19
C GLY A 210 -16.63 2.14 -11.31
N ASN A 211 -16.60 1.16 -12.20
CA ASN A 211 -17.54 1.04 -13.30
C ASN A 211 -18.99 0.87 -12.79
N GLN A 212 -19.93 1.64 -13.31
CA GLN A 212 -21.35 1.57 -12.94
C GLN A 212 -21.94 0.20 -13.29
N ASP A 213 -21.72 -0.28 -14.51
CA ASP A 213 -22.32 -1.49 -15.07
C ASP A 213 -21.24 -2.42 -15.64
N LEU A 214 -20.32 -2.89 -14.80
CA LEU A 214 -19.32 -3.86 -15.20
C LEU A 214 -19.84 -5.28 -15.05
N ILE A 215 -19.83 -6.01 -16.15
CA ILE A 215 -20.32 -7.39 -16.22
C ILE A 215 -19.16 -8.30 -16.66
N SER A 216 -18.92 -9.37 -15.92
CA SER A 216 -17.94 -10.39 -16.29
C SER A 216 -18.41 -11.24 -17.48
N ASN A 217 -17.50 -12.04 -18.06
CA ASN A 217 -17.83 -13.04 -19.07
C ASN A 217 -18.81 -14.11 -18.55
N GLN A 218 -18.92 -14.29 -17.24
CA GLN A 218 -19.90 -15.17 -16.59
C GLN A 218 -21.23 -14.46 -16.29
N LYS A 219 -21.43 -13.25 -16.82
CA LYS A 219 -22.60 -12.40 -16.62
C LYS A 219 -22.86 -11.98 -15.15
N GLN A 220 -21.81 -11.97 -14.33
CA GLN A 220 -21.86 -11.45 -12.98
C GLN A 220 -21.60 -9.94 -12.97
N LYS A 221 -22.35 -9.19 -12.16
CA LYS A 221 -22.04 -7.79 -11.87
C LYS A 221 -20.77 -7.75 -10.99
N ILE A 222 -19.77 -7.00 -11.42
CA ILE A 222 -18.46 -6.88 -10.73
C ILE A 222 -17.97 -5.42 -10.63
N GLY A 223 -18.87 -4.46 -10.84
CA GLY A 223 -18.61 -3.02 -10.78
C GLY A 223 -18.71 -2.44 -9.37
N ILE A 224 -19.14 -1.17 -9.31
CA ILE A 224 -19.15 -0.38 -8.05
C ILE A 224 -20.12 -0.89 -6.99
N ASN A 225 -21.09 -1.70 -7.38
CA ASN A 225 -22.02 -2.36 -6.48
C ASN A 225 -21.43 -3.59 -5.78
N TYR A 226 -20.26 -4.05 -6.22
CA TYR A 226 -19.65 -5.31 -5.80
C TYR A 226 -18.30 -5.08 -5.11
N LEU A 227 -18.33 -5.09 -3.78
CA LEU A 227 -17.13 -4.91 -2.95
C LEU A 227 -16.41 -6.24 -2.78
N GLN A 228 -15.08 -6.18 -2.82
CA GLN A 228 -14.18 -7.29 -2.50
C GLN A 228 -13.33 -6.93 -1.30
N SER A 229 -13.25 -7.84 -0.33
CA SER A 229 -12.28 -7.80 0.76
C SER A 229 -11.55 -9.14 0.79
N GLY A 230 -10.28 -9.18 1.16
CA GLY A 230 -9.57 -10.46 1.19
C GLY A 230 -8.05 -10.33 1.22
N ILE A 231 -7.41 -11.44 0.88
CA ILE A 231 -5.95 -11.56 0.85
C ILE A 231 -5.47 -12.02 -0.52
N ILE A 232 -4.25 -11.60 -0.84
CA ILE A 232 -3.50 -12.11 -1.99
C ILE A 232 -2.14 -12.60 -1.49
N MET A 233 -1.75 -13.78 -1.91
CA MET A 233 -0.41 -14.31 -1.73
C MET A 233 0.03 -15.11 -2.95
N GLY A 234 1.32 -15.30 -3.13
CA GLY A 234 1.79 -16.04 -4.30
C GLY A 234 3.31 -16.11 -4.42
N THR A 235 3.75 -17.03 -5.25
CA THR A 235 5.09 -17.09 -5.80
C THR A 235 5.17 -16.21 -7.06
N PRO A 236 6.36 -16.00 -7.64
CA PRO A 236 6.46 -15.29 -8.92
C PRO A 236 5.60 -15.89 -10.03
N ASP A 237 5.43 -17.22 -10.01
CA ASP A 237 4.74 -17.97 -11.07
C ASP A 237 3.26 -18.25 -10.78
N LYS A 238 2.84 -18.12 -9.53
CA LYS A 238 1.49 -18.52 -9.09
C LYS A 238 0.95 -17.59 -8.02
N THR A 239 -0.12 -16.90 -8.33
CA THR A 239 -0.84 -16.03 -7.39
C THR A 239 -2.18 -16.64 -7.04
N ARG A 240 -2.56 -16.55 -5.75
CA ARG A 240 -3.85 -16.94 -5.22
C ARG A 240 -4.43 -15.79 -4.42
N ALA A 241 -5.74 -15.62 -4.54
CA ALA A 241 -6.51 -14.70 -3.73
C ALA A 241 -7.65 -15.47 -3.04
N ARG A 242 -7.94 -15.10 -1.81
CA ARG A 242 -9.19 -15.49 -1.14
C ARG A 242 -9.93 -14.21 -0.77
N ASN A 243 -11.04 -14.00 -1.44
CA ASN A 243 -11.86 -12.80 -1.29
C ASN A 243 -13.22 -13.17 -0.74
N THR A 244 -13.83 -12.20 -0.10
CA THR A 244 -15.22 -12.14 0.26
C THR A 244 -15.88 -11.06 -0.57
N PHE A 245 -17.18 -11.11 -0.70
CA PHE A 245 -17.94 -10.25 -1.60
C PHE A 245 -19.16 -9.72 -0.89
N GLU A 246 -19.43 -8.43 -1.07
CA GLU A 246 -20.63 -7.77 -0.59
C GLU A 246 -21.25 -6.94 -1.69
N GLU A 247 -22.58 -6.97 -1.77
CA GLU A 247 -23.33 -6.20 -2.73
C GLU A 247 -24.07 -5.03 -2.07
N SER A 248 -24.12 -3.90 -2.76
CA SER A 248 -24.88 -2.74 -2.38
C SER A 248 -25.72 -2.25 -3.56
N ASP A 249 -27.01 -2.18 -3.40
CA ASP A 249 -27.92 -1.68 -4.45
C ASP A 249 -27.64 -0.21 -4.79
N ALA A 250 -27.30 0.61 -3.81
CA ALA A 250 -26.94 2.01 -4.00
C ALA A 250 -25.53 2.21 -4.59
N GLY A 251 -24.68 1.17 -4.54
CA GLY A 251 -23.27 1.22 -4.87
C GLY A 251 -22.42 1.87 -3.78
N TRP A 252 -21.20 1.40 -3.62
CA TRP A 252 -20.24 1.81 -2.59
C TRP A 252 -19.69 3.24 -2.77
N HIS A 253 -20.13 3.92 -3.83
CA HIS A 253 -19.86 5.33 -4.12
C HIS A 253 -20.92 6.29 -3.57
N SER A 254 -22.04 5.78 -3.08
CA SER A 254 -23.19 6.62 -2.69
C SER A 254 -22.93 7.40 -1.41
N ASP A 255 -22.25 6.81 -0.45
CA ASP A 255 -21.95 7.40 0.86
C ASP A 255 -20.59 6.91 1.42
N PHE A 256 -20.20 7.45 2.58
CA PHE A 256 -19.08 6.95 3.36
C PHE A 256 -19.45 5.68 4.12
N HIS A 257 -18.57 4.69 4.05
CA HIS A 257 -18.69 3.41 4.75
C HIS A 257 -17.46 3.17 5.63
N ASN A 258 -17.64 2.46 6.74
CA ASN A 258 -16.56 2.00 7.61
C ASN A 258 -16.10 0.61 7.17
N PHE A 259 -14.99 0.52 6.46
CA PHE A 259 -14.36 -0.74 6.08
C PHE A 259 -13.39 -1.17 7.18
N THR A 260 -13.68 -2.30 7.83
CA THR A 260 -12.90 -2.76 8.98
C THR A 260 -12.29 -4.13 8.70
N LEU A 261 -10.99 -4.22 8.99
CA LEU A 261 -10.22 -5.46 9.05
C LEU A 261 -9.99 -5.83 10.51
N ILE A 262 -10.23 -7.10 10.86
CA ILE A 262 -9.78 -7.74 12.10
C ILE A 262 -8.73 -8.78 11.70
N TRP A 263 -7.49 -8.55 12.10
CA TRP A 263 -6.37 -9.40 11.74
C TRP A 263 -5.70 -9.95 12.99
N LYS A 264 -5.86 -11.25 13.23
CA LYS A 264 -5.34 -12.03 14.36
C LYS A 264 -4.30 -13.07 13.90
N PRO A 265 -3.58 -13.72 14.82
CA PRO A 265 -2.62 -14.77 14.47
C PRO A 265 -3.21 -15.99 13.74
N ASP A 266 -4.51 -16.18 13.83
CA ASP A 266 -5.25 -17.35 13.33
C ASP A 266 -6.47 -16.99 12.48
N GLU A 267 -6.78 -15.68 12.34
CA GLU A 267 -7.99 -15.21 11.68
C GLU A 267 -7.75 -13.89 10.96
N ILE A 268 -8.29 -13.77 9.75
CA ILE A 268 -8.47 -12.48 9.06
C ILE A 268 -9.94 -12.36 8.72
N SER A 269 -10.62 -11.35 9.26
CA SER A 269 -12.03 -11.10 9.00
C SER A 269 -12.31 -9.65 8.66
N PHE A 270 -13.43 -9.42 7.95
CA PHE A 270 -13.82 -8.11 7.44
C PHE A 270 -15.22 -7.75 7.92
N MET A 271 -15.42 -6.46 8.19
CA MET A 271 -16.71 -5.90 8.60
C MET A 271 -16.98 -4.62 7.81
N ILE A 272 -18.23 -4.34 7.55
CA ILE A 272 -18.67 -3.10 6.92
C ILE A 272 -19.74 -2.47 7.82
N ASP A 273 -19.57 -1.20 8.17
CA ASP A 273 -20.45 -0.40 9.04
C ASP A 273 -20.80 -1.07 10.38
N GLY A 274 -19.84 -1.83 10.92
CA GLY A 274 -19.97 -2.52 12.19
C GLY A 274 -20.69 -3.86 12.13
N GLU A 275 -21.19 -4.27 10.96
CA GLU A 275 -21.79 -5.58 10.76
C GLU A 275 -20.75 -6.61 10.39
N ASN A 276 -20.78 -7.77 11.07
CA ASN A 276 -20.01 -8.92 10.68
C ASN A 276 -20.56 -9.46 9.36
N LYS A 277 -19.78 -9.32 8.32
CA LYS A 277 -20.02 -10.02 7.07
C LYS A 277 -19.20 -11.31 7.10
N GLU A 278 -19.72 -12.40 6.58
CA GLU A 278 -19.15 -13.78 6.68
C GLU A 278 -17.78 -13.95 5.98
N ALA A 279 -16.86 -13.08 6.31
CA ALA A 279 -15.59 -12.91 5.65
C ALA A 279 -14.46 -13.39 6.55
N ILE A 280 -14.46 -14.68 6.91
CA ILE A 280 -13.45 -15.25 7.78
C ILE A 280 -12.48 -16.11 6.96
N ILE A 281 -11.20 -15.73 7.02
CA ILE A 281 -10.10 -16.54 6.52
C ILE A 281 -9.43 -17.13 7.75
N GLU A 282 -9.76 -18.37 8.05
CA GLU A 282 -9.27 -19.11 9.20
C GLU A 282 -8.68 -20.43 8.73
N PRO A 283 -7.36 -20.55 8.69
CA PRO A 283 -6.70 -21.83 8.44
C PRO A 283 -6.71 -22.65 9.74
N GLN A 284 -7.70 -23.52 9.93
CA GLN A 284 -7.89 -24.28 11.18
C GLN A 284 -6.64 -25.08 11.58
N ASP A 285 -6.49 -26.31 11.08
CA ASP A 285 -5.35 -27.17 11.38
C ASP A 285 -4.23 -27.07 10.35
N ASP A 286 -4.57 -26.69 9.11
CA ASP A 286 -3.63 -26.55 8.00
C ASP A 286 -2.95 -25.19 7.98
N ARG A 287 -1.94 -25.04 7.12
CA ARG A 287 -1.38 -23.72 6.81
C ARG A 287 -2.23 -23.02 5.77
N LEU A 288 -2.23 -21.69 5.78
CA LEU A 288 -2.92 -20.88 4.80
C LEU A 288 -2.47 -21.19 3.35
N SER A 289 -1.18 -21.50 3.15
CA SER A 289 -0.66 -21.94 1.86
C SER A 289 -1.33 -23.21 1.35
N ASP A 290 -1.57 -24.17 2.25
CA ASP A 290 -2.19 -25.45 1.90
C ASP A 290 -3.67 -25.25 1.61
N LEU A 291 -4.36 -24.45 2.42
CA LEU A 291 -5.75 -24.04 2.20
C LEU A 291 -5.96 -23.36 0.82
N LEU A 292 -4.95 -22.64 0.35
CA LEU A 292 -4.98 -21.97 -0.97
C LEU A 292 -4.43 -22.84 -2.11
N GLY A 293 -4.09 -24.09 -1.83
CA GLY A 293 -3.68 -25.06 -2.84
C GLY A 293 -2.29 -24.80 -3.44
N PHE A 294 -1.36 -24.30 -2.63
CA PHE A 294 0.05 -24.27 -3.00
C PHE A 294 0.70 -25.63 -2.74
N ALA A 295 1.49 -26.10 -3.70
CA ALA A 295 2.27 -27.31 -3.53
C ALA A 295 3.39 -27.09 -2.49
N GLU A 296 3.92 -28.18 -1.94
CA GLU A 296 4.93 -28.13 -0.88
C GLU A 296 6.21 -27.39 -1.27
N ASN A 297 6.64 -27.56 -2.52
CA ASN A 297 7.79 -26.86 -3.08
C ASN A 297 7.52 -25.37 -3.37
N GLU A 298 6.26 -24.97 -3.61
CA GLU A 298 5.83 -23.59 -3.79
C GLU A 298 5.75 -22.84 -2.46
N SER A 299 5.40 -23.53 -1.38
CA SER A 299 5.15 -22.96 -0.04
C SER A 299 6.37 -22.93 0.89
N ILE A 300 7.55 -23.32 0.39
CA ILE A 300 8.76 -23.53 1.21
C ILE A 300 9.10 -22.35 2.12
N ASN A 301 9.02 -21.12 1.61
CA ASN A 301 9.36 -19.92 2.38
C ASN A 301 8.35 -19.67 3.52
N TRP A 302 7.07 -19.99 3.31
CA TRP A 302 6.02 -19.77 4.32
C TRP A 302 6.04 -20.80 5.44
N LYS A 303 6.74 -21.93 5.26
CA LYS A 303 6.93 -22.96 6.31
C LYS A 303 7.73 -22.43 7.51
N TYR A 304 8.54 -21.40 7.32
CA TYR A 304 9.28 -20.76 8.42
C TYR A 304 8.44 -19.78 9.25
N GLY A 305 7.25 -19.43 8.79
CA GLY A 305 6.31 -18.58 9.50
C GLY A 305 5.27 -19.36 10.31
N THR A 306 4.28 -18.61 10.81
CA THR A 306 3.11 -19.19 11.49
C THR A 306 2.17 -19.86 10.48
N LYS A 307 1.08 -20.48 10.96
CA LYS A 307 0.07 -21.09 10.07
C LYS A 307 -0.60 -20.09 9.12
N ILE A 308 -0.63 -18.80 9.48
CA ILE A 308 -1.22 -17.73 8.67
C ILE A 308 -0.19 -17.03 7.76
N ALA A 309 1.08 -17.49 7.73
CA ALA A 309 2.08 -16.89 6.83
C ALA A 309 1.56 -16.83 5.39
N PRO A 310 1.83 -15.73 4.67
CA PRO A 310 2.75 -14.63 4.95
C PRO A 310 2.18 -13.47 5.79
N PHE A 311 1.01 -13.59 6.41
CA PHE A 311 0.34 -12.52 7.16
C PHE A 311 0.70 -12.55 8.66
N ASP A 312 1.97 -12.70 8.99
CA ASP A 312 2.51 -12.83 10.35
C ASP A 312 3.71 -11.93 10.64
N HIS A 313 3.86 -10.87 9.87
CA HIS A 313 4.91 -9.86 10.01
C HIS A 313 4.34 -8.45 9.84
N ASP A 314 5.20 -7.42 9.92
CA ASP A 314 4.74 -6.03 9.89
C ASP A 314 4.20 -5.63 8.51
N PHE A 315 2.99 -5.08 8.53
CA PHE A 315 2.34 -4.42 7.41
C PHE A 315 2.12 -2.93 7.69
N TYR A 316 2.04 -2.13 6.66
CA TYR A 316 1.69 -0.72 6.69
C TYR A 316 0.41 -0.45 5.90
N ILE A 317 -0.22 0.69 6.16
CA ILE A 317 -1.45 1.12 5.48
C ILE A 317 -1.08 1.80 4.17
N SER A 318 -1.79 1.44 3.10
CA SER A 318 -1.70 2.06 1.77
C SER A 318 -3.08 2.50 1.32
N LEU A 319 -3.23 3.78 0.97
CA LEU A 319 -4.44 4.37 0.43
C LEU A 319 -4.10 4.99 -0.92
N GLY A 320 -4.77 4.53 -1.98
CA GLY A 320 -4.45 4.96 -3.34
C GLY A 320 -5.63 4.87 -4.29
N LEU A 321 -5.39 5.32 -5.51
CA LEU A 321 -6.35 5.22 -6.59
C LEU A 321 -5.62 4.78 -7.85
N SER A 322 -5.94 3.58 -8.32
CA SER A 322 -5.43 3.03 -9.57
C SER A 322 -6.41 3.20 -10.73
N VAL A 323 -5.91 3.09 -11.94
CA VAL A 323 -6.71 3.06 -13.16
C VAL A 323 -6.18 1.99 -14.10
N GLY A 324 -7.07 1.17 -14.63
CA GLY A 324 -6.72 0.09 -15.55
C GLY A 324 -5.84 -0.97 -14.91
N GLY A 325 -4.83 -1.41 -15.65
CA GLY A 325 -3.88 -2.43 -15.17
C GLY A 325 -4.12 -3.81 -15.73
N MET A 326 -3.22 -4.73 -15.36
CA MET A 326 -3.15 -6.05 -15.97
C MET A 326 -3.64 -7.18 -15.05
N LYS A 327 -4.27 -6.86 -13.91
CA LYS A 327 -4.69 -7.89 -12.91
C LYS A 327 -6.13 -7.71 -12.40
N ASP A 328 -6.56 -6.48 -12.15
CA ASP A 328 -7.76 -6.23 -11.36
C ASP A 328 -9.07 -6.21 -12.17
N PHE A 329 -8.99 -6.04 -13.48
CA PHE A 329 -10.12 -6.10 -14.39
C PHE A 329 -10.05 -7.39 -15.22
N PRO A 330 -11.02 -8.33 -15.06
CA PRO A 330 -11.01 -9.57 -15.84
C PRO A 330 -11.06 -9.33 -17.34
N ASP A 331 -10.43 -10.21 -18.12
CA ASP A 331 -10.61 -10.18 -19.58
C ASP A 331 -12.05 -10.53 -19.97
N ASP A 332 -12.45 -10.05 -21.14
CA ASP A 332 -13.79 -10.27 -21.71
C ASP A 332 -14.96 -9.72 -20.85
N CYS A 333 -14.68 -8.80 -19.89
CA CYS A 333 -15.74 -8.04 -19.22
C CYS A 333 -16.25 -6.88 -20.08
N VAL A 334 -17.47 -6.42 -19.77
CA VAL A 334 -18.18 -5.37 -20.51
C VAL A 334 -18.63 -4.29 -19.54
N SER A 335 -18.36 -3.01 -19.84
CA SER A 335 -18.83 -1.85 -19.07
C SER A 335 -19.76 -1.00 -19.90
N GLY A 336 -20.98 -0.76 -19.41
CA GLY A 336 -21.98 0.07 -20.11
C GLY A 336 -22.29 -0.40 -21.54
N GLY A 337 -22.18 -1.70 -21.83
CA GLY A 337 -22.35 -2.26 -23.17
C GLY A 337 -21.09 -2.29 -24.04
N HIS A 338 -19.96 -1.69 -23.60
CA HIS A 338 -18.70 -1.69 -24.33
C HIS A 338 -17.74 -2.73 -23.76
N PRO A 339 -17.07 -3.56 -24.61
CA PRO A 339 -16.09 -4.52 -24.15
C PRO A 339 -14.90 -3.80 -23.51
N LYS A 340 -14.24 -4.44 -22.54
CA LYS A 340 -12.94 -3.99 -22.03
C LYS A 340 -11.95 -3.80 -23.17
N PRO A 341 -11.32 -2.62 -23.32
CA PRO A 341 -10.55 -2.30 -24.52
C PRO A 341 -9.17 -2.98 -24.57
N TRP A 342 -8.74 -3.65 -23.50
CA TRP A 342 -7.44 -4.33 -23.46
C TRP A 342 -7.56 -5.77 -22.96
N ARG A 343 -6.56 -6.59 -23.29
CA ARG A 343 -6.32 -7.88 -22.67
C ARG A 343 -5.15 -7.78 -21.70
N ASN A 344 -5.25 -8.44 -20.55
CA ASN A 344 -4.29 -8.32 -19.46
C ASN A 344 -2.85 -8.71 -19.86
N GLU A 345 -2.66 -9.69 -20.71
CA GLU A 345 -1.33 -10.14 -21.16
C GLU A 345 -0.86 -9.47 -22.46
N ALA A 346 -1.63 -8.52 -23.00
CA ALA A 346 -1.26 -7.88 -24.26
C ALA A 346 -0.15 -6.84 -24.07
N VAL A 347 0.88 -6.90 -24.89
CA VAL A 347 1.97 -5.91 -24.92
C VAL A 347 1.44 -4.48 -25.15
N LYS A 348 0.31 -4.34 -25.84
CA LYS A 348 -0.35 -3.06 -26.13
C LYS A 348 -1.52 -2.75 -25.16
N ALA A 349 -1.62 -3.41 -24.01
CA ALA A 349 -2.74 -3.23 -23.10
C ALA A 349 -2.97 -1.73 -22.77
N MET A 350 -1.97 -1.02 -22.35
CA MET A 350 -2.05 0.41 -22.01
C MET A 350 -2.36 1.29 -23.23
N VAL A 351 -1.84 0.95 -24.41
CA VAL A 351 -2.17 1.66 -25.67
C VAL A 351 -3.64 1.48 -26.02
N ASN A 352 -4.13 0.25 -25.95
CA ASN A 352 -5.54 -0.06 -26.27
C ASN A 352 -6.49 0.63 -25.28
N PHE A 353 -6.16 0.60 -23.98
CA PHE A 353 -6.89 1.37 -22.95
C PHE A 353 -6.96 2.86 -23.31
N TRP A 354 -5.82 3.47 -23.67
CA TRP A 354 -5.77 4.90 -23.97
C TRP A 354 -6.47 5.27 -25.29
N GLN A 355 -6.39 4.41 -26.30
CA GLN A 355 -7.06 4.63 -27.59
C GLN A 355 -8.60 4.64 -27.45
N ASP A 356 -9.14 3.88 -26.51
CA ASP A 356 -10.58 3.76 -26.28
C ASP A 356 -11.14 4.81 -25.32
N ARG A 357 -10.34 5.82 -24.95
CA ARG A 357 -10.72 6.81 -23.92
C ARG A 357 -12.02 7.58 -24.20
N GLU A 358 -12.43 7.67 -25.44
CA GLU A 358 -13.69 8.36 -25.82
C GLU A 358 -14.92 7.62 -25.26
N HIS A 359 -14.83 6.32 -24.97
CA HIS A 359 -15.92 5.55 -24.37
C HIS A 359 -15.92 5.63 -22.86
N TRP A 360 -14.77 5.55 -22.19
CA TRP A 360 -14.74 5.46 -20.73
C TRP A 360 -14.48 6.80 -20.02
N LEU A 361 -13.74 7.73 -20.62
CA LEU A 361 -13.43 9.01 -19.97
C LEU A 361 -14.67 9.87 -19.68
N PRO A 362 -15.72 9.90 -20.52
CA PRO A 362 -16.97 10.60 -20.21
C PRO A 362 -17.71 10.08 -18.97
N THR A 363 -17.41 8.87 -18.48
CA THR A 363 -17.98 8.33 -17.25
C THR A 363 -17.36 8.96 -15.99
N TRP A 364 -16.23 9.67 -16.14
CA TRP A 364 -15.55 10.33 -15.03
C TRP A 364 -16.18 11.70 -14.74
N SER A 365 -16.38 11.96 -13.45
CA SER A 365 -16.99 13.19 -12.94
C SER A 365 -16.37 13.54 -11.58
N ASP A 366 -17.00 14.43 -10.82
CA ASP A 366 -16.61 14.69 -9.44
C ASP A 366 -16.82 13.45 -8.53
N LYS A 367 -17.71 12.54 -8.91
CA LYS A 367 -17.91 11.25 -8.24
C LYS A 367 -16.73 10.28 -8.45
N SER A 368 -15.82 10.56 -9.37
CA SER A 368 -14.61 9.77 -9.61
C SER A 368 -13.50 10.06 -8.60
N THR A 369 -13.78 10.89 -7.60
CA THR A 369 -12.87 11.20 -6.52
C THR A 369 -13.00 10.15 -5.41
N PHE A 370 -11.89 9.54 -5.01
CA PHE A 370 -11.79 8.70 -3.84
C PHE A 370 -11.64 9.58 -2.60
N LEU A 371 -12.49 9.38 -1.59
CA LEU A 371 -12.52 10.17 -0.37
C LEU A 371 -12.26 9.29 0.84
N VAL A 372 -11.35 9.70 1.72
CA VAL A 372 -11.10 9.05 3.01
C VAL A 372 -11.14 10.11 4.11
N ASP A 373 -11.98 9.94 5.12
CA ASP A 373 -12.10 10.90 6.21
C ASP A 373 -11.56 10.40 7.55
N GLU A 374 -11.47 9.09 7.76
CA GLU A 374 -10.87 8.56 8.97
C GLU A 374 -10.12 7.24 8.74
N VAL A 375 -8.99 7.10 9.44
CA VAL A 375 -8.24 5.85 9.55
C VAL A 375 -7.89 5.62 11.01
N THR A 376 -8.24 4.46 11.56
CA THR A 376 -7.86 4.07 12.92
C THR A 376 -7.26 2.68 12.97
N VAL A 377 -6.30 2.47 13.88
CA VAL A 377 -5.76 1.15 14.21
C VAL A 377 -5.81 0.94 15.72
N HIS A 378 -6.39 -0.17 16.14
CA HIS A 378 -6.47 -0.58 17.54
C HIS A 378 -5.78 -1.92 17.75
N ALA A 379 -5.19 -2.07 18.94
CA ALA A 379 -4.66 -3.34 19.41
C ALA A 379 -5.79 -4.32 19.78
N LEU A 380 -5.65 -5.59 19.41
CA LEU A 380 -6.65 -6.66 19.65
C LEU A 380 -6.36 -7.43 20.92
#